data_68c4d45df20f98caa5836368d2f26681
#
_entry.id   68c4d45df20f98caa5836368d2f26681
#
_cell.length_a   1.000
_cell.length_b   1.000
_cell.length_c   1.000
_cell.angle_alpha   90.00
_cell.angle_beta   90.00
_cell.angle_gamma   90.00
#
_symmetry.space_group_name_H-M   'P 1'
#
loop_
_entity.id
_entity.type
_entity.pdbx_description
1 polymer ?
#
loop_
_entity_poly.entity_id
_entity_poly.type
_entity_poly.pdbx_seq_one_letter_code
_entity_poly.pdbx_strand_id
1 'polypeptide(L)'
;SFDTCNDYLLKQIELIKPKLIVSLGEKTYSYLMKNGDNFFQIRGKMLNFNSIALIAVYSPTFLLRNPSLKKDAYYDMLKIKSFMEELN
;
A
#
# COMPACT_ATOMS: atom_id res chain seq x y z
N SER A 1 20.55 -4.31 -2.66
CA SER A 1 20.06 -2.94 -2.81
C SER A 1 18.53 -2.91 -2.83
N PHE A 2 17.99 -1.72 -2.64
CA PHE A 2 16.54 -1.53 -2.66
C PHE A 2 15.94 -1.96 -4.01
N ASP A 3 16.59 -1.60 -5.10
CA ASP A 3 16.10 -1.93 -6.43
C ASP A 3 16.05 -3.44 -6.67
N THR A 4 17.05 -4.16 -6.21
CA THR A 4 17.08 -5.61 -6.34
C THR A 4 15.92 -6.25 -5.57
N CYS A 5 15.66 -5.77 -4.36
CA CYS A 5 14.56 -6.27 -3.54
C CYS A 5 13.21 -5.98 -4.19
N ASN A 6 13.08 -4.81 -4.83
CA ASN A 6 11.82 -4.43 -5.45
C ASN A 6 11.55 -5.20 -6.74
N ASP A 7 12.60 -5.53 -7.50
CA ASP A 7 12.45 -6.40 -8.68
C ASP A 7 11.92 -7.77 -8.25
N TYR A 8 12.44 -8.29 -7.13
CA TYR A 8 11.96 -9.55 -6.60
C TYR A 8 10.48 -9.44 -6.18
N LEU A 9 10.12 -8.32 -5.55
CA LEU A 9 8.74 -8.06 -5.17
C LEU A 9 7.81 -8.04 -6.38
N LEU A 10 8.19 -7.35 -7.44
CA LEU A 10 7.39 -7.28 -8.65
C LEU A 10 7.18 -8.66 -9.26
N LYS A 11 8.22 -9.47 -9.28
CA LYS A 11 8.10 -10.84 -9.78
C LYS A 11 7.17 -11.68 -8.94
N GLN A 12 7.21 -11.51 -7.62
CA GLN A 12 6.31 -12.24 -6.73
C GLN A 12 4.86 -11.83 -6.95
N ILE A 13 4.59 -10.55 -7.10
CA ILE A 13 3.24 -10.07 -7.38
C ILE A 13 2.73 -10.68 -8.69
N GLU A 14 3.56 -10.70 -9.70
CA GLU A 14 3.20 -11.25 -11.00
C GLU A 14 2.87 -12.74 -10.93
N LEU A 15 3.64 -13.50 -10.16
CA LEU A 15 3.45 -14.95 -10.02
C LEU A 15 2.28 -15.30 -9.13
N ILE A 16 2.15 -14.63 -7.99
CA ILE A 16 1.13 -14.93 -6.99
C ILE A 16 -0.23 -14.37 -7.39
N LYS A 17 -0.25 -13.24 -8.06
CA LYS A 17 -1.48 -12.53 -8.47
C LYS A 17 -2.42 -12.33 -7.30
N PRO A 18 -1.98 -11.59 -6.26
CA PRO A 18 -2.82 -11.37 -5.08
C PRO A 18 -4.06 -10.55 -5.45
N LYS A 19 -5.09 -10.65 -4.63
CA LYS A 19 -6.31 -9.87 -4.83
C LYS A 19 -6.20 -8.47 -4.26
N LEU A 20 -5.25 -8.25 -3.36
CA LEU A 20 -5.01 -6.94 -2.75
C LEU A 20 -3.53 -6.81 -2.43
N ILE A 21 -2.98 -5.63 -2.72
CA ILE A 21 -1.63 -5.26 -2.32
C ILE A 21 -1.74 -4.15 -1.30
N VAL A 22 -1.12 -4.33 -0.12
CA VAL A 22 -1.04 -3.28 0.89
C VAL A 22 0.39 -2.74 0.86
N SER A 23 0.53 -1.51 0.40
CA SER A 23 1.84 -0.86 0.27
C SER A 23 2.14 -0.05 1.53
N LEU A 24 3.20 -0.41 2.25
CA LEU A 24 3.58 0.25 3.48
C LEU A 24 4.58 1.37 3.20
N GLY A 25 4.12 2.61 3.35
CA GLY A 25 4.97 3.77 3.25
C GLY A 25 5.10 4.33 1.83
N GLU A 26 5.65 5.55 1.78
CA GLU A 26 5.74 6.31 0.54
C GLU A 26 6.69 5.68 -0.48
N LYS A 27 7.82 5.17 -0.02
CA LYS A 27 8.84 4.64 -0.93
C LYS A 27 8.32 3.43 -1.71
N THR A 28 7.65 2.52 -1.04
CA THR A 28 7.09 1.35 -1.70
C THR A 28 6.02 1.76 -2.70
N TYR A 29 5.15 2.69 -2.30
CA TYR A 29 4.12 3.19 -3.21
C TYR A 29 4.73 3.82 -4.45
N SER A 30 5.72 4.70 -4.28
CA SER A 30 6.36 5.39 -5.40
C SER A 30 7.02 4.42 -6.35
N TYR A 31 7.63 3.37 -5.81
CA TYR A 31 8.27 2.36 -6.63
C TYR A 31 7.24 1.59 -7.47
N LEU A 32 6.15 1.17 -6.84
CA LEU A 32 5.15 0.35 -7.54
C LEU A 32 4.37 1.17 -8.58
N MET A 33 3.91 2.34 -8.20
CA MET A 33 3.01 3.13 -9.06
C MET A 33 3.74 4.03 -10.04
N LYS A 34 4.93 4.52 -9.69
CA LYS A 34 5.79 5.34 -10.58
C LYS A 34 5.08 6.54 -11.19
N ASN A 35 4.13 7.12 -10.48
CA ASN A 35 3.29 8.19 -11.03
C ASN A 35 3.51 9.57 -10.42
N GLY A 36 4.35 9.70 -9.41
CA GLY A 36 4.63 11.00 -8.80
C GLY A 36 3.48 11.60 -8.01
N ASP A 37 2.43 10.83 -7.74
CA ASP A 37 1.32 11.32 -6.93
C ASP A 37 1.76 11.65 -5.50
N ASN A 38 1.09 12.63 -4.88
CA ASN A 38 1.35 12.97 -3.50
C ASN A 38 0.80 11.86 -2.60
N PHE A 39 1.72 11.20 -1.87
CA PHE A 39 1.36 10.07 -1.01
C PHE A 39 0.26 10.43 -0.02
N PHE A 40 0.33 11.62 0.59
CA PHE A 40 -0.64 12.02 1.59
C PHE A 40 -2.04 12.20 1.03
N GLN A 41 -2.15 12.44 -0.27
CA GLN A 41 -3.45 12.57 -0.92
C GLN A 41 -4.06 11.24 -1.34
N ILE A 42 -3.21 10.26 -1.66
CA ILE A 42 -3.69 8.96 -2.15
C ILE A 42 -3.71 7.89 -1.06
N ARG A 43 -3.08 8.13 0.06
CA ARG A 43 -3.06 7.20 1.17
C ARG A 43 -4.49 6.81 1.56
N GLY A 44 -4.71 5.53 1.77
CA GLY A 44 -6.01 5.02 2.20
C GLY A 44 -7.05 4.90 1.10
N LYS A 45 -6.73 5.28 -0.12
CA LYS A 45 -7.63 5.12 -1.24
C LYS A 45 -7.38 3.80 -1.95
N MET A 46 -8.44 3.18 -2.41
CA MET A 46 -8.30 1.94 -3.18
C MET A 46 -7.88 2.29 -4.61
N LEU A 47 -6.70 1.81 -4.99
CA LEU A 47 -6.11 2.09 -6.29
C LEU A 47 -6.01 0.80 -7.10
N ASN A 48 -5.49 0.92 -8.32
CA ASN A 48 -5.33 -0.22 -9.21
C ASN A 48 -3.87 -0.35 -9.64
N PHE A 49 -3.31 -1.52 -9.47
CA PHE A 49 -1.97 -1.86 -9.93
C PHE A 49 -2.05 -3.09 -10.83
N ASN A 50 -1.89 -2.90 -12.14
CA ASN A 50 -1.96 -4.00 -13.12
C ASN A 50 -3.19 -4.90 -12.90
N SER A 51 -4.34 -4.28 -12.73
CA SER A 51 -5.63 -4.94 -12.48
C SER A 51 -5.76 -5.58 -11.11
N ILE A 52 -4.85 -5.29 -10.20
CA ILE A 52 -4.90 -5.75 -8.81
C ILE A 52 -5.20 -4.55 -7.92
N ALA A 53 -6.12 -4.71 -6.96
CA ALA A 53 -6.42 -3.64 -6.01
C ALA A 53 -5.18 -3.35 -5.16
N LEU A 54 -4.89 -2.07 -4.95
CA LEU A 54 -3.77 -1.63 -4.15
C LEU A 54 -4.20 -0.51 -3.22
N ILE A 55 -3.80 -0.59 -1.96
CA ILE A 55 -4.00 0.49 -1.01
C ILE A 55 -2.66 0.84 -0.37
N ALA A 56 -2.34 2.13 -0.34
CA ALA A 56 -1.12 2.62 0.30
C ALA A 56 -1.48 3.15 1.69
N VAL A 57 -0.68 2.77 2.68
CA VAL A 57 -0.90 3.18 4.07
C VAL A 57 0.41 3.67 4.68
N TYR A 58 0.30 4.33 5.84
CA TYR A 58 1.49 4.78 6.55
C TYR A 58 2.33 3.60 7.02
N SER A 59 3.66 3.76 6.95
CA SER A 59 4.56 2.75 7.53
C SER A 59 4.50 2.84 9.06
N PRO A 60 4.75 1.72 9.77
CA PRO A 60 4.78 1.75 11.23
C PRO A 60 5.80 2.75 11.79
N THR A 61 6.98 2.85 11.16
CA THR A 61 8.01 3.80 11.59
C THR A 61 7.51 5.24 11.51
N PHE A 62 6.81 5.57 10.42
CA PHE A 62 6.27 6.91 10.25
C PHE A 62 5.23 7.23 11.32
N LEU A 63 4.38 6.27 11.67
CA LEU A 63 3.35 6.46 12.69
C LEU A 63 3.94 6.64 14.08
N LEU A 64 5.06 5.98 14.37
CA LEU A 64 5.74 6.18 15.65
C LEU A 64 6.25 7.60 15.80
N ARG A 65 6.68 8.22 14.71
CA ARG A 65 7.14 9.62 14.72
C ARG A 65 5.99 10.63 14.65
N ASN A 66 4.83 10.19 14.19
CA ASN A 66 3.66 11.06 13.98
C ASN A 66 2.42 10.44 14.59
N PRO A 67 2.35 10.36 15.94
CA PRO A 67 1.24 9.65 16.59
C PRO A 67 -0.14 10.22 16.28
N SER A 68 -0.21 11.50 15.89
CA SER A 68 -1.50 12.12 15.56
C SER A 68 -2.15 11.50 14.34
N LEU A 69 -1.38 10.75 13.53
CA LEU A 69 -1.91 10.12 12.32
C LEU A 69 -2.40 8.69 12.55
N LYS A 70 -2.33 8.20 13.78
CA LYS A 70 -2.78 6.84 14.10
C LYS A 70 -4.27 6.65 13.82
N LYS A 71 -5.06 7.69 14.01
CA LYS A 71 -6.50 7.63 13.73
C LYS A 71 -6.76 7.38 12.25
N ASP A 72 -6.03 8.09 11.38
CA ASP A 72 -6.16 7.89 9.94
C ASP A 72 -5.72 6.49 9.55
N ALA A 73 -4.63 6.01 10.15
CA ALA A 73 -4.15 4.64 9.89
C ALA A 73 -5.18 3.61 10.31
N TYR A 74 -5.88 3.85 11.41
CA TYR A 74 -6.95 2.95 11.86
C TYR A 74 -8.08 2.87 10.82
N TYR A 75 -8.49 4.00 10.28
CA TYR A 75 -9.52 4.01 9.24
C TYR A 75 -9.06 3.27 7.99
N ASP A 76 -7.78 3.40 7.64
CA ASP A 76 -7.23 2.67 6.50
C ASP A 76 -7.30 1.16 6.73
N MET A 77 -7.00 0.72 7.95
CA MET A 77 -7.09 -0.69 8.30
C MET A 77 -8.52 -1.20 8.23
N LEU A 78 -9.50 -0.38 8.59
CA LEU A 78 -10.91 -0.75 8.46
C LEU A 78 -11.30 -0.94 6.99
N LYS A 79 -10.77 -0.12 6.11
CA LYS A 79 -11.01 -0.28 4.67
C LYS A 79 -10.44 -1.59 4.15
N ILE A 80 -9.25 -1.94 4.59
CA ILE A 80 -8.61 -3.20 4.21
C ILE A 80 -9.45 -4.38 4.69
N LYS A 81 -9.90 -4.32 5.95
CA LYS A 81 -10.72 -5.38 6.52
C LYS A 81 -12.02 -5.55 5.73
N SER A 82 -12.68 -4.44 5.41
CA SER A 82 -13.92 -4.44 4.66
C SER A 82 -13.73 -5.06 3.27
N PHE A 83 -12.65 -4.70 2.60
CA PHE A 83 -12.34 -5.25 1.28
C PHE A 83 -12.12 -6.76 1.36
N MET A 84 -11.38 -7.21 2.37
CA MET A 84 -11.11 -8.65 2.53
C MET A 84 -12.38 -9.43 2.83
N GLU A 85 -13.29 -8.87 3.61
CA GLU A 85 -14.56 -9.51 3.90
C GLU A 85 -15.43 -9.66 2.64
N GLU A 86 -15.38 -8.70 1.74
CA GLU A 86 -16.12 -8.77 0.48
C GLU A 86 -15.56 -9.83 -0.47
N LEU A 87 -14.28 -10.20 -0.33
CA LEU A 87 -13.67 -11.23 -1.15
C LEU A 87 -14.11 -12.63 -0.75
N ASN A 88 -14.62 -12.79 0.45
CA ASN A 88 -15.12 -14.07 0.96
C ASN A 88 -16.65 -14.15 0.75
#